data_2bfe6d2d770d65c520c1f9c9c40d42d3
#
_entry.id   2bfe6d2d770d65c520c1f9c9c40d42d3
#
_cell.length_a   1.000
_cell.length_b   1.000
_cell.length_c   1.000
_cell.angle_alpha   90.00
_cell.angle_beta   90.00
_cell.angle_gamma   90.00
#
_symmetry.space_group_name_H-M   'P 1'
#
loop_
_entity.id
_entity.type
_entity.pdbx_description
1 polymer ?
#
loop_
_entity_poly.entity_id
_entity_poly.type
_entity_poly.pdbx_seq_one_letter_code
_entity_poly.pdbx_strand_id
1 'polypeptide(L)'
;FRHNPLSLALNRASVASIMERNMDRLQRIIPHAAARAALADKPHWILVDDDDGPAFIVRAEDLANHLDSLEDDTAEIDLASFAATRKDVTGVLLQATLQEALDILDKSGVEALYVTRISAPMIDSVAGIVTREDIEAYYQS
;
A
#
# COMPACT_ATOMS: atom_id res chain seq x y z
N PHE A 1 -20.44 28.52 -9.56
CA PHE A 1 -19.84 27.25 -9.19
C PHE A 1 -19.31 26.53 -10.43
N ARG A 2 -18.07 26.14 -10.42
CA ARG A 2 -17.43 25.52 -11.58
C ARG A 2 -16.99 24.10 -11.27
N HIS A 3 -17.29 23.20 -12.19
CA HIS A 3 -16.71 21.88 -12.18
C HIS A 3 -15.41 21.91 -12.97
N ASN A 4 -14.34 21.62 -12.30
CA ASN A 4 -13.04 21.43 -12.90
C ASN A 4 -13.07 20.11 -13.69
N PRO A 5 -12.57 20.04 -14.95
CA PRO A 5 -12.51 18.77 -15.68
C PRO A 5 -11.80 17.68 -14.92
N LEU A 6 -10.78 18.03 -14.14
CA LEU A 6 -10.06 17.12 -13.27
C LEU A 6 -10.98 16.51 -12.21
N SER A 7 -11.73 17.36 -11.51
CA SER A 7 -12.67 16.90 -10.48
C SER A 7 -13.69 15.93 -11.06
N LEU A 8 -14.18 16.19 -12.28
CA LEU A 8 -15.11 15.29 -12.95
C LEU A 8 -14.47 13.94 -13.25
N ALA A 9 -13.22 13.94 -13.73
CA ALA A 9 -12.51 12.70 -14.02
C ALA A 9 -12.29 11.87 -12.76
N LEU A 10 -11.90 12.51 -11.66
CA LEU A 10 -11.66 11.83 -10.39
C LEU A 10 -12.95 11.27 -9.78
N ASN A 11 -14.10 11.88 -10.05
CA ASN A 11 -15.38 11.40 -9.54
C ASN A 11 -15.95 10.24 -10.36
N ARG A 12 -15.42 9.99 -11.55
CA ARG A 12 -15.89 8.90 -12.42
C ARG A 12 -15.08 7.62 -12.26
N ALA A 13 -13.84 7.75 -11.86
CA ALA A 13 -12.97 6.59 -11.71
C ALA A 13 -12.98 6.11 -10.27
N SER A 14 -12.91 4.80 -10.08
CA SER A 14 -12.80 4.20 -8.76
C SER A 14 -11.35 3.86 -8.46
N VAL A 15 -11.04 3.73 -7.17
CA VAL A 15 -9.71 3.30 -6.73
C VAL A 15 -9.37 1.92 -7.29
N ALA A 16 -10.39 1.07 -7.49
CA ALA A 16 -10.20 -0.27 -8.05
C ALA A 16 -9.59 -0.25 -9.45
N SER A 17 -9.82 0.83 -10.22
CA SER A 17 -9.33 0.91 -11.60
C SER A 17 -7.84 1.22 -11.69
N ILE A 18 -7.24 1.78 -10.64
CA ILE A 18 -5.82 2.16 -10.66
C ILE A 18 -4.98 1.52 -9.58
N MET A 19 -5.59 0.80 -8.63
CA MET A 19 -4.84 0.23 -7.52
C MET A 19 -3.81 -0.79 -7.99
N GLU A 20 -2.67 -0.82 -7.31
CA GLU A 20 -1.65 -1.83 -7.52
C GLU A 20 -2.06 -3.10 -6.78
N ARG A 21 -2.30 -4.17 -7.52
CA ARG A 21 -2.72 -5.47 -6.96
C ARG A 21 -1.54 -6.34 -6.58
N ASN A 22 -0.37 -6.04 -7.12
CA ASN A 22 0.83 -6.83 -6.90
C ASN A 22 1.49 -6.39 -5.60
N MET A 23 0.94 -6.88 -4.50
CA MET A 23 1.38 -6.55 -3.16
C MET A 23 1.25 -7.78 -2.26
N ASP A 24 2.05 -7.82 -1.22
CA ASP A 24 1.94 -8.81 -0.16
C ASP A 24 1.76 -8.09 1.18
N ARG A 25 1.27 -8.82 2.18
CA ARG A 25 1.01 -8.29 3.51
C ARG A 25 1.80 -9.08 4.53
N LEU A 26 2.56 -8.38 5.36
CA LEU A 26 3.43 -8.99 6.36
C LEU A 26 3.29 -8.28 7.70
N GLN A 27 3.59 -9.00 8.78
CA GLN A 27 3.75 -8.37 10.09
C GLN A 27 5.07 -7.58 10.11
N ARG A 28 5.18 -6.62 11.03
CA ARG A 28 6.38 -5.76 11.11
C ARG A 28 7.65 -6.57 11.39
N ILE A 29 7.57 -7.56 12.27
CA ILE A 29 8.72 -8.39 12.61
C ILE A 29 8.43 -9.81 12.14
N ILE A 30 9.27 -10.32 11.25
CA ILE A 30 9.07 -11.62 10.60
C ILE A 30 10.37 -12.40 10.53
N PRO A 31 10.30 -13.73 10.44
CA PRO A 31 11.49 -14.54 10.13
C PRO A 31 12.03 -14.20 8.75
N HIS A 32 13.35 -14.33 8.59
CA HIS A 32 14.00 -14.10 7.29
C HIS A 32 13.35 -14.92 6.18
N ALA A 33 13.02 -16.19 6.47
CA ALA A 33 12.39 -17.08 5.49
C ALA A 33 11.03 -16.55 5.00
N ALA A 34 10.25 -15.93 5.89
CA ALA A 34 8.97 -15.33 5.52
C ALA A 34 9.16 -14.14 4.59
N ALA A 35 10.19 -13.33 4.82
CA ALA A 35 10.52 -12.21 3.94
C ALA A 35 10.92 -12.72 2.55
N ARG A 36 11.75 -13.75 2.47
CA ARG A 36 12.14 -14.36 1.20
C ARG A 36 10.95 -14.94 0.45
N ALA A 37 10.05 -15.62 1.17
CA ALA A 37 8.84 -16.20 0.57
C ALA A 37 7.94 -15.12 -0.05
N ALA A 38 7.77 -14.01 0.64
CA ALA A 38 6.96 -12.89 0.13
C ALA A 38 7.58 -12.32 -1.14
N LEU A 39 8.90 -12.17 -1.17
CA LEU A 39 9.60 -11.61 -2.33
C LEU A 39 9.61 -12.54 -3.55
N ALA A 40 9.38 -13.84 -3.34
CA ALA A 40 9.32 -14.81 -4.45
C ALA A 40 8.18 -14.47 -5.43
N ASP A 41 7.11 -13.87 -4.96
CA ASP A 41 5.98 -13.45 -5.81
C ASP A 41 6.26 -12.14 -6.55
N LYS A 42 7.40 -11.52 -6.32
CA LYS A 42 7.84 -10.25 -6.92
C LYS A 42 6.80 -9.13 -6.76
N PRO A 43 6.33 -8.87 -5.54
CA PRO A 43 5.39 -7.78 -5.33
C PRO A 43 6.06 -6.43 -5.56
N HIS A 44 5.25 -5.42 -5.82
CA HIS A 44 5.74 -4.03 -5.90
C HIS A 44 5.83 -3.44 -4.49
N TRP A 45 4.78 -3.64 -3.69
CA TRP A 45 4.66 -3.12 -2.34
C TRP A 45 4.47 -4.25 -1.33
N ILE A 46 5.00 -4.05 -0.15
CA ILE A 46 4.69 -4.86 1.04
C ILE A 46 3.88 -3.99 1.99
N LEU A 47 2.66 -4.42 2.33
CA LEU A 47 1.84 -3.77 3.34
C LEU A 47 2.23 -4.36 4.70
N VAL A 48 2.62 -3.50 5.61
CA VAL A 48 3.14 -3.93 6.92
C VAL A 48 2.12 -3.63 8.00
N ASP A 49 1.76 -4.67 8.75
CA ASP A 49 0.90 -4.56 9.93
C ASP A 49 1.72 -4.42 11.19
N ASP A 50 1.28 -3.52 12.06
CA ASP A 50 1.72 -3.49 13.44
C ASP A 50 0.60 -4.06 14.32
N ASP A 51 0.65 -3.82 15.62
CA ASP A 51 -0.35 -4.36 16.57
C ASP A 51 -1.75 -3.80 16.31
N ASP A 52 -1.85 -2.64 15.69
CA ASP A 52 -3.13 -1.96 15.43
C ASP A 52 -3.66 -2.20 14.01
N GLY A 53 -2.99 -3.01 13.20
CA GLY A 53 -3.35 -3.29 11.81
C GLY A 53 -2.43 -2.62 10.82
N PRO A 54 -2.89 -2.38 9.58
CA PRO A 54 -2.02 -1.81 8.53
C PRO A 54 -1.44 -0.46 8.95
N ALA A 55 -0.13 -0.34 8.90
CA ALA A 55 0.59 0.85 9.37
C ALA A 55 1.29 1.60 8.24
N PHE A 56 1.99 0.88 7.36
CA PHE A 56 2.73 1.50 6.26
C PHE A 56 2.97 0.50 5.14
N ILE A 57 3.35 1.03 3.99
CA ILE A 57 3.88 0.21 2.88
C ILE A 57 5.37 0.47 2.75
N VAL A 58 6.09 -0.55 2.28
CA VAL A 58 7.51 -0.47 1.98
C VAL A 58 7.73 -1.08 0.60
N ARG A 59 8.67 -0.53 -0.18
CA ARG A 59 8.98 -1.10 -1.47
C ARG A 59 9.61 -2.47 -1.31
N ALA A 60 9.08 -3.45 -2.05
CA ALA A 60 9.63 -4.80 -2.01
C ALA A 60 11.10 -4.83 -2.46
N GLU A 61 11.47 -3.97 -3.41
CA GLU A 61 12.85 -3.83 -3.86
C GLU A 61 13.78 -3.46 -2.71
N ASP A 62 13.35 -2.54 -1.84
CA ASP A 62 14.16 -2.13 -0.69
C ASP A 62 14.33 -3.27 0.32
N LEU A 63 13.28 -4.07 0.51
CA LEU A 63 13.38 -5.25 1.36
C LEU A 63 14.36 -6.26 0.75
N ALA A 64 14.28 -6.50 -0.55
CA ALA A 64 15.19 -7.41 -1.23
C ALA A 64 16.63 -6.98 -1.07
N ASN A 65 16.90 -5.69 -1.26
CA ASN A 65 18.25 -5.14 -1.10
C ASN A 65 18.76 -5.29 0.33
N HIS A 66 17.88 -5.07 1.30
CA HIS A 66 18.24 -5.26 2.71
C HIS A 66 18.62 -6.71 3.00
N LEU A 67 17.80 -7.66 2.53
CA LEU A 67 18.09 -9.09 2.74
C LEU A 67 19.42 -9.50 2.09
N ASP A 68 19.71 -8.97 0.92
CA ASP A 68 20.95 -9.28 0.21
C ASP A 68 22.18 -8.72 0.92
N SER A 69 22.00 -7.68 1.75
CA SER A 69 23.09 -7.10 2.53
C SER A 69 23.39 -7.85 3.82
N LEU A 70 22.49 -8.74 4.24
CA LEU A 70 22.65 -9.47 5.51
C LEU A 70 23.53 -10.71 5.32
N GLU A 71 24.44 -10.90 6.27
CA GLU A 71 25.30 -12.09 6.30
C GLU A 71 24.61 -13.25 6.98
N ASP A 72 23.69 -12.97 7.91
CA ASP A 72 22.96 -13.96 8.69
C ASP A 72 21.51 -14.04 8.21
N ASP A 73 21.16 -15.15 7.56
CA ASP A 73 19.81 -15.38 7.05
C ASP A 73 18.89 -16.06 8.07
N THR A 74 19.31 -16.19 9.31
CA THR A 74 18.49 -16.72 10.40
C THR A 74 17.90 -15.61 11.27
N ALA A 75 18.36 -14.36 11.09
CA ALA A 75 17.89 -13.24 11.89
C ALA A 75 16.45 -12.87 11.55
N GLU A 76 15.71 -12.38 12.54
CA GLU A 76 14.40 -11.77 12.29
C GLU A 76 14.59 -10.45 11.56
N ILE A 77 13.59 -10.10 10.74
CA ILE A 77 13.57 -8.85 9.98
C ILE A 77 12.54 -7.93 10.60
N ASP A 78 12.94 -6.73 10.95
CA ASP A 78 12.04 -5.65 11.35
C ASP A 78 11.83 -4.75 10.12
N LEU A 79 10.63 -4.78 9.56
CA LEU A 79 10.32 -4.04 8.34
C LEU A 79 10.33 -2.53 8.52
N ALA A 80 10.47 -2.04 9.74
CA ALA A 80 10.56 -0.62 10.04
C ALA A 80 12.00 -0.13 10.25
N SER A 81 13.02 -1.02 10.25
CA SER A 81 14.34 -0.68 10.78
C SER A 81 15.44 -0.39 9.76
N PHE A 82 15.24 -0.74 8.50
CA PHE A 82 16.29 -0.55 7.48
C PHE A 82 15.95 0.62 6.55
N ALA A 83 16.93 1.09 5.81
CA ALA A 83 16.74 2.18 4.86
C ALA A 83 15.84 1.74 3.72
N ALA A 84 14.72 2.43 3.54
CA ALA A 84 13.72 2.08 2.52
C ALA A 84 12.77 3.23 2.27
N THR A 85 12.11 3.19 1.12
CA THR A 85 10.97 4.06 0.85
C THR A 85 9.75 3.48 1.56
N ARG A 86 9.22 4.23 2.51
CA ARG A 86 8.01 3.86 3.27
C ARG A 86 6.97 4.96 3.17
N LYS A 87 5.72 4.58 3.18
CA LYS A 87 4.60 5.53 3.21
C LYS A 87 3.60 5.04 4.23
N ASP A 88 3.21 5.90 5.15
CA ASP A 88 2.12 5.60 6.08
C ASP A 88 0.82 5.43 5.30
N VAL A 89 -0.05 4.56 5.78
CA VAL A 89 -1.29 4.23 5.08
C VAL A 89 -2.51 4.41 5.97
N THR A 90 -3.64 4.64 5.30
CA THR A 90 -4.96 4.48 5.90
C THR A 90 -5.84 3.73 4.91
N GLY A 91 -7.02 3.30 5.33
CA GLY A 91 -7.88 2.46 4.51
C GLY A 91 -8.86 3.23 3.64
N VAL A 92 -9.22 2.63 2.51
CA VAL A 92 -10.29 3.12 1.64
C VAL A 92 -11.05 1.92 1.08
N LEU A 93 -12.35 2.09 0.86
CA LEU A 93 -13.17 1.02 0.30
C LEU A 93 -12.98 0.93 -1.21
N LEU A 94 -13.10 -0.29 -1.72
CA LEU A 94 -12.92 -0.61 -3.13
C LEU A 94 -13.79 0.24 -4.05
N GLN A 95 -14.99 0.62 -3.59
CA GLN A 95 -15.95 1.39 -4.37
C GLN A 95 -15.68 2.90 -4.37
N ALA A 96 -14.75 3.37 -3.55
CA ALA A 96 -14.47 4.80 -3.47
C ALA A 96 -13.98 5.34 -4.81
N THR A 97 -14.34 6.59 -5.09
CA THR A 97 -13.83 7.31 -6.24
C THR A 97 -12.41 7.81 -5.95
N LEU A 98 -11.70 8.19 -7.00
CA LEU A 98 -10.38 8.78 -6.83
C LEU A 98 -10.45 10.12 -6.09
N GLN A 99 -11.54 10.89 -6.26
CA GLN A 99 -11.73 12.11 -5.49
C GLN A 99 -11.88 11.83 -4.01
N GLU A 100 -12.69 10.82 -3.66
CA GLU A 100 -12.84 10.42 -2.26
C GLU A 100 -11.52 9.94 -1.67
N ALA A 101 -10.74 9.18 -2.45
CA ALA A 101 -9.43 8.73 -2.02
C ALA A 101 -8.47 9.91 -1.77
N LEU A 102 -8.46 10.88 -2.66
CA LEU A 102 -7.63 12.07 -2.52
C LEU A 102 -8.03 12.86 -1.26
N ASP A 103 -9.32 13.00 -1.01
CA ASP A 103 -9.82 13.68 0.19
C ASP A 103 -9.36 12.96 1.46
N ILE A 104 -9.37 11.64 1.46
CA ILE A 104 -8.89 10.85 2.60
C ILE A 104 -7.39 11.07 2.81
N LEU A 105 -6.60 11.05 1.73
CA LEU A 105 -5.16 11.32 1.82
C LEU A 105 -4.89 12.72 2.42
N ASP A 106 -5.61 13.71 1.94
CA ASP A 106 -5.44 15.09 2.41
C ASP A 106 -5.83 15.23 3.88
N LYS A 107 -6.94 14.60 4.27
CA LYS A 107 -7.46 14.70 5.62
C LYS A 107 -6.60 13.94 6.64
N SER A 108 -6.10 12.77 6.27
CA SER A 108 -5.32 11.93 7.16
C SER A 108 -3.83 12.25 7.18
N GLY A 109 -3.35 12.99 6.18
CA GLY A 109 -1.94 13.35 6.09
C GLY A 109 -1.02 12.20 5.67
N VAL A 110 -1.58 11.12 5.13
CA VAL A 110 -0.79 10.00 4.63
C VAL A 110 -0.63 10.09 3.12
N GLU A 111 0.29 9.33 2.57
CA GLU A 111 0.61 9.37 1.14
C GLU A 111 0.14 8.12 0.39
N ALA A 112 -0.43 7.15 1.08
CA ALA A 112 -0.89 5.92 0.46
C ALA A 112 -2.12 5.36 1.17
N LEU A 113 -2.87 4.53 0.44
CA LEU A 113 -4.08 3.90 0.94
C LEU A 113 -4.00 2.40 0.69
N TYR A 114 -4.47 1.60 1.66
CA TYR A 114 -4.77 0.21 1.40
C TYR A 114 -6.26 0.07 1.07
N VAL A 115 -6.55 -0.68 0.02
CA VAL A 115 -7.92 -0.80 -0.51
C VAL A 115 -8.55 -2.07 0.03
N THR A 116 -9.69 -1.93 0.68
CA THR A 116 -10.39 -3.08 1.26
C THR A 116 -11.70 -3.36 0.53
N ARG A 117 -12.09 -4.62 0.56
CA ARG A 117 -13.39 -5.06 0.08
C ARG A 117 -14.34 -5.14 1.27
N ILE A 118 -15.62 -4.82 1.00
CA ILE A 118 -16.66 -5.20 1.94
C ILE A 118 -16.94 -6.67 1.68
N SER A 119 -16.29 -7.53 2.46
CA SER A 119 -16.57 -8.97 2.42
C SER A 119 -17.33 -9.33 3.68
N ALA A 120 -17.67 -10.60 3.81
CA ALA A 120 -18.40 -11.11 4.98
C ALA A 120 -17.80 -10.58 6.27
N PRO A 121 -18.62 -10.35 7.32
CA PRO A 121 -18.13 -9.76 8.56
C PRO A 121 -16.89 -10.46 9.07
N MET A 122 -15.90 -9.69 9.53
CA MET A 122 -14.67 -10.15 10.17
C MET A 122 -13.55 -10.61 9.23
N ILE A 123 -13.71 -10.51 7.92
CA ILE A 123 -12.61 -10.79 6.99
C ILE A 123 -12.10 -9.47 6.44
N ASP A 124 -10.94 -9.07 6.92
CA ASP A 124 -10.25 -7.88 6.47
C ASP A 124 -9.38 -8.25 5.26
N SER A 125 -9.93 -8.08 4.07
CA SER A 125 -9.27 -8.44 2.82
C SER A 125 -8.77 -7.19 2.12
N VAL A 126 -7.46 -7.07 1.96
CA VAL A 126 -6.84 -5.98 1.22
C VAL A 126 -6.70 -6.39 -0.25
N ALA A 127 -7.27 -5.58 -1.14
CA ALA A 127 -7.28 -5.84 -2.57
C ALA A 127 -6.10 -5.19 -3.30
N GLY A 128 -5.56 -4.11 -2.76
CA GLY A 128 -4.47 -3.41 -3.42
C GLY A 128 -4.01 -2.17 -2.67
N ILE A 129 -3.10 -1.46 -3.29
CA ILE A 129 -2.50 -0.22 -2.77
C ILE A 129 -2.70 0.89 -3.80
N VAL A 130 -3.02 2.08 -3.32
CA VAL A 130 -3.09 3.29 -4.15
C VAL A 130 -2.26 4.36 -3.46
N THR A 131 -1.31 4.94 -4.17
CA THR A 131 -0.52 6.06 -3.66
C THR A 131 -1.07 7.37 -4.22
N ARG A 132 -0.71 8.48 -3.57
CA ARG A 132 -1.04 9.82 -4.11
C ARG A 132 -0.46 9.95 -5.53
N GLU A 133 0.73 9.45 -5.75
CA GLU A 133 1.39 9.51 -7.06
C GLU A 133 0.59 8.75 -8.12
N ASP A 134 -0.04 7.63 -7.76
CA ASP A 134 -0.89 6.88 -8.69
C ASP A 134 -2.10 7.71 -9.14
N ILE A 135 -2.71 8.44 -8.21
CA ILE A 135 -3.86 9.30 -8.52
C ILE A 135 -3.42 10.46 -9.41
N GLU A 136 -2.30 11.08 -9.08
CA GLU A 136 -1.74 12.17 -9.88
C GLU A 136 -1.41 11.72 -11.30
N ALA A 137 -0.79 10.54 -11.44
CA ALA A 137 -0.47 9.97 -12.73
C ALA A 137 -1.71 9.68 -13.57
N TYR A 138 -2.79 9.28 -12.93
CA TYR A 138 -4.04 8.96 -13.61
C TYR A 138 -4.54 10.14 -14.43
N TYR A 139 -4.50 11.33 -13.87
CA TYR A 139 -5.03 12.46 -14.59
C TYR A 139 -4.01 13.33 -15.31
N GLN A 140 -2.77 12.92 -15.29
CA GLN A 140 -1.76 13.51 -16.17
C GLN A 140 -1.63 12.71 -17.49
N SER A 141 -2.26 11.56 -17.55
CA SER A 141 -2.18 10.71 -18.73
C SER A 141 -3.23 11.08 -19.79
#